data_29827746461a9bc8727cec32b5a6627c
#
_entry.id   29827746461a9bc8727cec32b5a6627c
#
_cell.length_a   1.000
_cell.length_b   1.000
_cell.length_c   1.000
_cell.angle_alpha   90.00
_cell.angle_beta   90.00
_cell.angle_gamma   90.00
#
_symmetry.space_group_name_H-M   'P 1'
#
loop_
_entity.id
_entity.type
_entity.pdbx_description
1 polymer ?
#
loop_
_entity_poly.entity_id
_entity_poly.type
_entity_poly.pdbx_seq_one_letter_code
_entity_poly.pdbx_strand_id
1 'polypeptide(L)' 'KNTGTVLLCSLAIGVCIWIFDFVMVTAVQMILSLFA' A
#
# COMPACT_ATOMS: atom_id res chain seq x y z
N LYS A 1 -0.59 26.79 -8.37
CA LYS A 1 0.55 27.18 -7.54
C LYS A 1 0.71 26.32 -6.31
N ASN A 2 0.06 25.19 -6.27
CA ASN A 2 0.17 24.25 -5.15
C ASN A 2 0.86 22.97 -5.61
N THR A 3 1.95 23.14 -6.36
CA THR A 3 2.70 22.02 -6.91
C THR A 3 3.22 21.12 -5.78
N GLY A 4 3.70 21.72 -4.70
CA GLY A 4 4.15 20.96 -3.54
C GLY A 4 3.05 20.17 -2.88
N THR A 5 1.87 20.78 -2.73
CA THR A 5 0.72 20.11 -2.10
C THR A 5 0.28 18.92 -2.96
N VAL A 6 0.21 19.09 -4.28
CA VAL A 6 -0.19 18.03 -5.19
C VAL A 6 0.82 16.89 -5.14
N LEU A 7 2.10 17.21 -5.11
CA LEU A 7 3.15 16.20 -5.02
C LEU A 7 3.04 15.41 -3.71
N LEU A 8 2.83 16.10 -2.61
CA LEU A 8 2.68 15.44 -1.30
C LEU A 8 1.46 14.54 -1.26
N CYS A 9 0.33 15.01 -1.78
CA CYS A 9 -0.89 14.20 -1.83
C CYS A 9 -0.70 12.97 -2.70
N SER A 10 -0.08 13.13 -3.86
CA SER A 10 0.18 12.03 -4.77
C SER A 10 1.11 11.00 -4.13
N LEU A 11 2.16 11.48 -3.47
CA LEU A 11 3.10 10.62 -2.76
C LEU A 11 2.40 9.85 -1.64
N ALA A 12 1.56 10.54 -0.86
CA ALA A 12 0.83 9.92 0.24
C ALA A 12 -0.08 8.80 -0.26
N ILE A 13 -0.80 9.05 -1.34
CA ILE A 13 -1.69 8.04 -1.93
C ILE A 13 -0.88 6.85 -2.43
N GLY A 14 0.21 7.11 -3.13
CA GLY A 14 1.07 6.05 -3.64
C GLY A 14 1.64 5.18 -2.53
N VAL A 15 2.11 5.80 -1.44
CA VAL A 15 2.63 5.07 -0.29
C VAL A 15 1.53 4.24 0.36
N CYS A 16 0.34 4.79 0.52
CA CYS A 16 -0.79 4.07 1.10
C CYS A 16 -1.13 2.83 0.28
N ILE A 17 -1.18 2.97 -1.04
CA ILE A 17 -1.47 1.84 -1.93
C ILE A 17 -0.37 0.79 -1.82
N TRP A 18 0.88 1.22 -1.78
CA TRP A 18 2.01 0.32 -1.67
C TRP A 18 1.96 -0.50 -0.38
N ILE A 19 1.71 0.18 0.74
CA ILE A 19 1.59 -0.50 2.03
C ILE A 19 0.42 -1.48 2.03
N PHE A 20 -0.72 -1.05 1.49
CA PHE A 20 -1.91 -1.89 1.40
C PHE A 20 -1.63 -3.14 0.58
N ASP A 21 -0.95 -2.99 -0.55
CA ASP A 21 -0.60 -4.12 -1.41
C ASP A 21 0.30 -5.11 -0.66
N PHE A 22 1.29 -4.60 0.06
CA PHE A 22 2.19 -5.43 0.85
C PHE A 22 1.43 -6.20 1.92
N VAL A 23 0.53 -5.53 2.64
CA VAL A 23 -0.26 -6.16 3.70
C VAL A 23 -1.19 -7.23 3.12
N MET A 24 -1.80 -6.95 1.97
CA MET A 24 -2.70 -7.91 1.32
C MET A 24 -1.97 -9.17 0.91
N VAL A 25 -0.81 -9.02 0.28
CA VAL A 25 0.00 -10.18 -0.15
C VAL A 25 0.43 -10.98 1.08
N THR A 26 0.86 -10.33 2.13
CA THR A 26 1.26 -11.01 3.37
C THR A 26 0.10 -11.76 3.98
N ALA A 27 -1.08 -11.16 4.01
CA ALA A 27 -2.28 -11.79 4.56
C ALA A 27 -2.65 -13.06 3.80
N VAL A 28 -2.61 -12.97 2.46
CA VAL A 28 -2.90 -14.14 1.61
C VAL A 28 -1.89 -15.25 1.84
N GLN A 29 -0.60 -14.90 1.94
CA GLN A 29 0.44 -15.88 2.20
C GLN A 29 0.26 -16.55 3.57
N MET A 30 -0.13 -15.78 4.57
CA MET A 30 -0.39 -16.33 5.90
C MET A 30 -1.53 -17.34 5.88
N ILE A 31 -2.62 -16.98 5.21
CA ILE A 31 -3.78 -17.86 5.12
C ILE A 31 -3.42 -19.15 4.39
N LEU A 32 -2.68 -19.03 3.29
CA LEU A 32 -2.23 -20.19 2.54
C LEU A 32 -1.31 -21.08 3.37
N SER A 33 -0.44 -20.48 4.15
CA SER A 33 0.48 -21.22 5.01
C SER A 33 -0.27 -21.98 6.10
N LEU A 34 -1.35 -21.39 6.64
CA LEU A 34 -2.16 -22.04 7.64
C LEU A 34 -3.00 -23.17 7.05
N PHE A 35 -3.45 -23.01 5.81
CA PHE A 35 -4.29 -24.01 5.14
C PHE A 35 -3.45 -25.13 4.50
N ALA A 36 -2.28 -24.76 4.04
CA ALA A 36 -1.37 -25.69 3.43
C ALA A 36 -0.36 -26.17 4.44
#